data_a897b12501cfbf01446790a3c5c06f96
#
_entry.id   a897b12501cfbf01446790a3c5c06f96
#
_cell.length_a   1.000
_cell.length_b   1.000
_cell.length_c   1.000
_cell.angle_alpha   90.00
_cell.angle_beta   90.00
_cell.angle_gamma   90.00
#
_symmetry.space_group_name_H-M   'P 1'
#
loop_
_entity.id
_entity.type
_entity.pdbx_description
1 polymer ?
#
loop_
_entity_poly.entity_id
_entity_poly.type
_entity_poly.pdbx_seq_one_letter_code
_entity_poly.pdbx_strand_id
1 'polypeptide(L)'
;MPDLLAQGITGHPFGCADLVGGGEYRNFWQNADRLDGELVVKHSAVSCLTPTIQFSAAPWRVLDPGQLGCIHAQLALRSSWQAYLEETLKECARTGEPAVRYMEYEFPHQGMERVRDQFMLGGRLLVAPILEKGQDARNVYLPRGEWRWEGRTLHSEGEMRRLAAPGTFLVVLERLRA
;
A
#
# COMPACT_ATOMS: atom_id res chain seq x y z
N MET A 1 4.11 5.70 6.27
CA MET A 1 3.34 4.52 6.75
C MET A 1 2.76 4.70 8.15
N PRO A 2 3.50 4.92 9.24
CA PRO A 2 2.92 5.02 10.58
C PRO A 2 1.78 6.05 10.67
N ASP A 3 1.94 7.23 10.10
CA ASP A 3 0.93 8.29 10.14
C ASP A 3 -0.36 7.90 9.38
N LEU A 4 -0.22 7.22 8.23
CA LEU A 4 -1.36 6.68 7.49
C LEU A 4 -2.17 5.67 8.33
N LEU A 5 -1.47 4.80 9.07
CA LEU A 5 -2.10 3.84 9.97
C LEU A 5 -2.77 4.52 11.17
N ALA A 6 -2.14 5.56 11.72
CA ALA A 6 -2.67 6.32 12.83
C ALA A 6 -3.97 7.07 12.46
N GLN A 7 -4.07 7.60 11.24
CA GLN A 7 -5.28 8.28 10.75
C GLN A 7 -6.54 7.41 10.93
N GLY A 8 -6.47 6.14 10.55
CA GLY A 8 -7.60 5.23 10.69
C GLY A 8 -8.06 5.08 12.15
N ILE A 9 -7.11 4.92 13.08
CA ILE A 9 -7.41 4.73 14.51
C ILE A 9 -7.96 6.02 15.14
N THR A 10 -7.55 7.19 14.65
CA THR A 10 -7.97 8.50 15.16
C THR A 10 -9.29 9.00 14.55
N GLY A 11 -10.01 8.16 13.84
CA GLY A 11 -11.34 8.48 13.30
C GLY A 11 -11.33 9.14 11.92
N HIS A 12 -10.23 9.00 11.16
CA HIS A 12 -10.12 9.41 9.76
C HIS A 12 -10.14 8.20 8.83
N PRO A 13 -11.32 7.58 8.56
CA PRO A 13 -11.41 6.30 7.84
C PRO A 13 -10.98 6.38 6.37
N PHE A 14 -10.95 7.58 5.79
CA PHE A 14 -10.57 7.83 4.40
C PHE A 14 -9.17 8.45 4.31
N GLY A 15 -8.16 7.69 4.75
CA GLY A 15 -6.77 8.16 4.73
C GLY A 15 -6.20 8.36 3.32
N CYS A 16 -5.28 9.33 3.21
CA CYS A 16 -4.45 9.54 2.04
C CYS A 16 -2.98 9.50 2.47
N ALA A 17 -2.14 8.82 1.68
CA ALA A 17 -0.71 8.72 1.95
C ALA A 17 0.10 9.94 1.49
N ASP A 18 -0.56 11.09 1.28
CA ASP A 18 -0.02 12.32 0.73
C ASP A 18 0.23 12.27 -0.80
N LEU A 19 0.65 13.37 -1.37
CA LEU A 19 0.95 13.54 -2.79
C LEU A 19 2.17 12.75 -3.21
N VAL A 20 2.00 11.82 -4.14
CA VAL A 20 3.11 11.05 -4.71
C VAL A 20 4.08 11.99 -5.42
N GLY A 21 5.36 11.87 -5.09
CA GLY A 21 6.41 12.78 -5.55
C GLY A 21 6.65 13.94 -4.59
N GLY A 22 5.69 14.30 -3.74
CA GLY A 22 5.85 15.35 -2.74
C GLY A 22 6.29 16.67 -3.36
N GLY A 23 7.01 17.45 -2.57
CA GLY A 23 7.71 18.62 -3.06
C GLY A 23 7.12 19.94 -2.63
N GLU A 24 7.97 20.91 -2.50
CA GLU A 24 7.58 22.28 -2.22
C GLU A 24 6.99 22.92 -3.48
N TYR A 25 5.76 23.38 -3.41
CA TYR A 25 5.01 23.96 -4.54
C TYR A 25 5.81 25.03 -5.29
N ARG A 26 6.51 25.91 -4.56
CA ARG A 26 7.24 27.03 -5.16
C ARG A 26 8.48 26.63 -5.95
N ASN A 27 9.13 25.53 -5.56
CA ASN A 27 10.42 25.12 -6.13
C ASN A 27 10.32 23.78 -6.88
N PHE A 28 9.13 23.22 -7.05
CA PHE A 28 8.95 21.92 -7.67
C PHE A 28 9.58 21.85 -9.06
N TRP A 29 9.33 22.83 -9.93
CA TRP A 29 9.86 22.87 -11.27
C TRP A 29 11.38 23.06 -11.34
N GLN A 30 11.96 23.74 -10.37
CA GLN A 30 13.41 23.97 -10.27
C GLN A 30 14.15 22.72 -9.79
N ASN A 31 13.46 21.82 -9.11
CA ASN A 31 14.02 20.61 -8.51
C ASN A 31 13.48 19.31 -9.15
N ALA A 32 12.71 19.37 -10.22
CA ALA A 32 12.11 18.20 -10.87
C ALA A 32 13.18 17.23 -11.41
N ASP A 33 14.32 17.75 -11.83
CA ASP A 33 15.50 16.99 -12.29
C ASP A 33 16.26 16.28 -11.15
N ARG A 34 15.97 16.65 -9.89
CA ARG A 34 16.58 16.06 -8.69
C ARG A 34 15.66 15.06 -7.99
N LEU A 35 14.46 14.81 -8.54
CA LEU A 35 13.52 13.84 -7.98
C LEU A 35 14.14 12.43 -8.03
N ASP A 36 14.17 11.77 -6.89
CA ASP A 36 14.52 10.35 -6.83
C ASP A 36 13.36 9.51 -7.39
N GLY A 37 13.47 9.09 -8.65
CA GLY A 37 12.41 8.36 -9.34
C GLY A 37 12.04 7.04 -8.64
N GLU A 38 13.00 6.34 -8.02
CA GLU A 38 12.69 5.14 -7.24
C GLU A 38 11.83 5.47 -6.02
N LEU A 39 12.13 6.58 -5.33
CA LEU A 39 11.32 7.03 -4.20
C LEU A 39 9.89 7.38 -4.65
N VAL A 40 9.73 8.05 -5.80
CA VAL A 40 8.42 8.37 -6.38
C VAL A 40 7.62 7.09 -6.65
N VAL A 41 8.24 6.09 -7.28
CA VAL A 41 7.60 4.80 -7.58
C VAL A 41 7.20 4.06 -6.31
N LYS A 42 8.05 4.04 -5.28
CA LYS A 42 7.74 3.39 -3.99
C LYS A 42 6.70 4.16 -3.19
N HIS A 43 6.70 5.48 -3.24
CA HIS A 43 5.62 6.28 -2.65
C HIS A 43 4.27 6.00 -3.34
N SER A 44 4.27 5.88 -4.66
CA SER A 44 3.08 5.44 -5.41
C SER A 44 2.62 4.06 -4.97
N ALA A 45 3.52 3.10 -4.72
CA ALA A 45 3.17 1.78 -4.19
C ALA A 45 2.47 1.87 -2.81
N VAL A 46 2.95 2.74 -1.90
CA VAL A 46 2.27 3.00 -0.61
C VAL A 46 0.86 3.51 -0.81
N SER A 47 0.65 4.41 -1.77
CA SER A 47 -0.64 5.06 -2.03
C SER A 47 -1.58 4.23 -2.91
N CYS A 48 -1.06 3.20 -3.59
CA CYS A 48 -1.77 2.45 -4.63
C CYS A 48 -3.10 1.86 -4.15
N LEU A 49 -3.12 1.23 -2.98
CA LEU A 49 -4.30 0.60 -2.38
C LEU A 49 -4.76 1.33 -1.10
N THR A 50 -4.68 2.65 -1.11
CA THR A 50 -5.33 3.52 -0.11
C THR A 50 -6.60 4.14 -0.71
N PRO A 51 -7.48 4.75 0.09
CA PRO A 51 -8.69 5.42 -0.42
C PRO A 51 -8.40 6.40 -1.54
N THR A 52 -7.36 7.21 -1.39
CA THR A 52 -6.98 8.24 -2.35
C THR A 52 -5.52 8.06 -2.80
N ILE A 53 -5.29 8.18 -4.11
CA ILE A 53 -3.95 8.34 -4.68
C ILE A 53 -3.91 9.67 -5.46
N GLN A 54 -2.90 10.47 -5.23
CA GLN A 54 -2.70 11.75 -5.89
C GLN A 54 -1.23 11.89 -6.30
N PHE A 55 -0.98 12.54 -7.42
CA PHE A 55 0.36 12.83 -7.90
C PHE A 55 0.61 14.34 -7.89
N SER A 56 1.74 14.77 -7.33
CA SER A 56 2.15 16.17 -7.33
C SER A 56 2.58 16.65 -8.73
N ALA A 57 3.12 15.75 -9.53
CA ALA A 57 3.44 15.97 -10.92
C ALA A 57 2.97 14.80 -11.78
N ALA A 58 2.72 15.07 -13.05
CA ALA A 58 2.44 14.01 -14.02
C ALA A 58 3.64 13.05 -14.11
N PRO A 59 3.49 11.75 -13.81
CA PRO A 59 4.62 10.82 -13.75
C PRO A 59 5.48 10.81 -15.02
N TRP A 60 4.86 10.91 -16.20
CA TRP A 60 5.57 10.93 -17.49
C TRP A 60 6.47 12.15 -17.72
N ARG A 61 6.41 13.16 -16.85
CA ARG A 61 7.28 14.36 -16.92
C ARG A 61 8.54 14.22 -16.08
N VAL A 62 8.56 13.31 -15.11
CA VAL A 62 9.60 13.23 -14.07
C VAL A 62 10.24 11.85 -13.95
N LEU A 63 9.65 10.82 -14.56
CA LEU A 63 10.12 9.44 -14.47
C LEU A 63 10.64 8.94 -15.81
N ASP A 64 11.62 8.04 -15.77
CA ASP A 64 12.05 7.30 -16.95
C ASP A 64 11.01 6.26 -17.40
N PRO A 65 11.12 5.67 -18.60
CA PRO A 65 10.16 4.71 -19.13
C PRO A 65 9.99 3.45 -18.25
N GLY A 66 11.05 2.97 -17.58
CA GLY A 66 10.99 1.80 -16.70
C GLY A 66 10.20 2.11 -15.43
N GLN A 67 10.50 3.23 -14.80
CA GLN A 67 9.79 3.75 -13.63
C GLN A 67 8.32 4.05 -13.94
N LEU A 68 8.03 4.63 -15.11
CA LEU A 68 6.67 4.86 -15.56
C LEU A 68 5.91 3.53 -15.78
N GLY A 69 6.59 2.50 -16.28
CA GLY A 69 6.04 1.14 -16.37
C GLY A 69 5.60 0.59 -15.01
N CYS A 70 6.38 0.85 -13.95
CA CYS A 70 6.00 0.47 -12.59
C CYS A 70 4.73 1.19 -12.11
N ILE A 71 4.61 2.50 -12.37
CA ILE A 71 3.39 3.26 -12.06
C ILE A 71 2.17 2.68 -12.79
N HIS A 72 2.31 2.36 -14.07
CA HIS A 72 1.22 1.74 -14.84
C HIS A 72 0.82 0.37 -14.26
N ALA A 73 1.78 -0.46 -13.86
CA ALA A 73 1.50 -1.75 -13.22
C ALA A 73 0.76 -1.56 -11.88
N GLN A 74 1.15 -0.59 -11.07
CA GLN A 74 0.46 -0.24 -9.82
C GLN A 74 -0.98 0.23 -10.07
N LEU A 75 -1.19 1.11 -11.04
CA LEU A 75 -2.54 1.60 -11.38
C LEU A 75 -3.42 0.50 -11.97
N ALA A 76 -2.85 -0.42 -12.76
CA ALA A 76 -3.56 -1.61 -13.22
C ALA A 76 -3.96 -2.53 -12.06
N LEU A 77 -3.06 -2.73 -11.09
CA LEU A 77 -3.36 -3.47 -9.86
C LEU A 77 -4.49 -2.79 -9.07
N ARG A 78 -4.43 -1.46 -8.87
CA ARG A 78 -5.52 -0.70 -8.24
C ARG A 78 -6.85 -0.89 -8.97
N SER A 79 -6.85 -0.79 -10.30
CA SER A 79 -8.06 -0.98 -11.12
C SER A 79 -8.65 -2.39 -10.96
N SER A 80 -7.82 -3.42 -10.83
CA SER A 80 -8.30 -4.79 -10.59
C SER A 80 -9.00 -4.97 -9.25
N TRP A 81 -8.71 -4.12 -8.26
CA TRP A 81 -9.33 -4.11 -6.93
C TRP A 81 -10.33 -2.97 -6.72
N GLN A 82 -10.68 -2.23 -7.77
CA GLN A 82 -11.55 -1.05 -7.66
C GLN A 82 -12.90 -1.38 -7.02
N ALA A 83 -13.56 -2.45 -7.44
CA ALA A 83 -14.87 -2.84 -6.89
C ALA A 83 -14.78 -3.11 -5.38
N TYR A 84 -13.74 -3.82 -4.94
CA TYR A 84 -13.51 -4.08 -3.52
C TYR A 84 -13.17 -2.81 -2.74
N LEU A 85 -12.36 -1.92 -3.32
CA LEU A 85 -12.05 -0.63 -2.71
C LEU A 85 -13.32 0.20 -2.50
N GLU A 86 -14.18 0.29 -3.51
CA GLU A 86 -15.46 1.01 -3.42
C GLU A 86 -16.40 0.40 -2.36
N GLU A 87 -16.48 -0.92 -2.28
CA GLU A 87 -17.26 -1.62 -1.26
C GLU A 87 -16.72 -1.27 0.15
N THR A 88 -15.40 -1.37 0.33
CA THR A 88 -14.73 -1.02 1.59
C THR A 88 -15.03 0.43 1.98
N LEU A 89 -14.96 1.38 1.05
CA LEU A 89 -15.25 2.79 1.33
C LEU A 89 -16.73 3.04 1.69
N LYS A 90 -17.66 2.33 1.07
CA LYS A 90 -19.09 2.38 1.45
C LYS A 90 -19.31 1.83 2.86
N GLU A 91 -18.62 0.76 3.21
CA GLU A 91 -18.64 0.22 4.58
C GLU A 91 -18.07 1.24 5.57
N CYS A 92 -16.93 1.84 5.30
CA CYS A 92 -16.33 2.89 6.12
C CYS A 92 -17.29 4.06 6.35
N ALA A 93 -17.97 4.53 5.30
CA ALA A 93 -18.95 5.62 5.40
C ALA A 93 -20.14 5.27 6.31
N ARG A 94 -20.51 4.00 6.37
CA ARG A 94 -21.64 3.52 7.17
C ARG A 94 -21.26 3.22 8.62
N THR A 95 -20.05 2.70 8.85
CA THR A 95 -19.65 2.14 10.16
C THR A 95 -18.65 3.01 10.91
N GLY A 96 -17.88 3.85 10.21
CA GLY A 96 -16.73 4.55 10.77
C GLY A 96 -15.45 3.69 10.83
N GLU A 97 -15.52 2.40 10.46
CA GLU A 97 -14.37 1.53 10.40
C GLU A 97 -13.34 2.03 9.39
N PRO A 98 -12.03 2.03 9.70
CA PRO A 98 -11.03 2.51 8.77
C PRO A 98 -10.89 1.62 7.53
N ALA A 99 -10.66 2.22 6.37
CA ALA A 99 -10.33 1.48 5.16
C ALA A 99 -8.93 0.86 5.27
N VAL A 100 -7.95 1.66 5.71
CA VAL A 100 -6.57 1.21 5.99
C VAL A 100 -6.48 0.85 7.46
N ARG A 101 -6.34 -0.45 7.74
CA ARG A 101 -6.37 -0.98 9.10
C ARG A 101 -4.98 -1.37 9.57
N TYR A 102 -4.66 -1.00 10.78
CA TYR A 102 -3.46 -1.48 11.47
C TYR A 102 -3.52 -3.01 11.63
N MET A 103 -2.38 -3.68 11.53
CA MET A 103 -2.36 -5.15 11.63
C MET A 103 -2.91 -5.65 12.95
N GLU A 104 -2.51 -5.06 14.08
CA GLU A 104 -3.03 -5.42 15.41
C GLU A 104 -4.53 -5.11 15.57
N TYR A 105 -5.07 -4.11 14.84
CA TYR A 105 -6.50 -3.82 14.82
C TYR A 105 -7.31 -4.96 14.20
N GLU A 106 -6.85 -5.52 13.10
CA GLU A 106 -7.54 -6.61 12.38
C GLU A 106 -7.24 -8.00 12.97
N PHE A 107 -6.06 -8.16 13.57
CA PHE A 107 -5.58 -9.43 14.14
C PHE A 107 -5.06 -9.23 15.56
N PRO A 108 -5.94 -8.92 16.52
CA PRO A 108 -5.53 -8.62 17.89
C PRO A 108 -4.86 -9.84 18.54
N HIS A 109 -3.87 -9.56 19.38
CA HIS A 109 -3.14 -10.57 20.17
C HIS A 109 -2.36 -11.61 19.36
N GLN A 110 -1.96 -11.27 18.13
CA GLN A 110 -1.09 -12.11 17.30
C GLN A 110 0.35 -11.57 17.22
N GLY A 111 0.73 -10.64 18.09
CA GLY A 111 2.11 -10.10 18.16
C GLY A 111 2.43 -9.07 17.10
N MET A 112 1.39 -8.37 16.59
CA MET A 112 1.54 -7.42 15.49
C MET A 112 1.56 -5.95 15.93
N GLU A 113 1.66 -5.66 17.21
CA GLU A 113 1.62 -4.30 17.78
C GLU A 113 2.73 -3.40 17.23
N ARG A 114 3.82 -4.00 16.75
CA ARG A 114 4.97 -3.28 16.19
C ARG A 114 5.05 -3.30 14.66
N VAL A 115 4.13 -3.98 13.99
CA VAL A 115 4.08 -4.03 12.52
C VAL A 115 3.52 -2.73 11.99
N ARG A 116 4.36 -1.87 11.40
CA ARG A 116 4.02 -0.50 10.99
C ARG A 116 4.31 -0.21 9.52
N ASP A 117 4.64 -1.23 8.77
CA ASP A 117 5.09 -1.13 7.37
C ASP A 117 4.26 -1.98 6.41
N GLN A 118 3.14 -2.50 6.90
CA GLN A 118 2.09 -3.17 6.15
C GLN A 118 0.72 -2.91 6.80
N PHE A 119 -0.37 -3.15 6.09
CA PHE A 119 -1.72 -2.91 6.56
C PHE A 119 -2.74 -3.85 5.93
N MET A 120 -3.94 -3.89 6.49
CA MET A 120 -5.09 -4.45 5.81
C MET A 120 -5.90 -3.34 5.13
N LEU A 121 -6.26 -3.53 3.87
CA LEU A 121 -7.32 -2.76 3.23
C LEU A 121 -8.63 -3.51 3.47
N GLY A 122 -9.52 -2.89 4.27
CA GLY A 122 -10.67 -3.61 4.80
C GLY A 122 -10.26 -4.88 5.55
N GLY A 123 -11.11 -5.88 5.55
CA GLY A 123 -10.81 -7.18 6.18
C GLY A 123 -10.19 -8.22 5.24
N ARG A 124 -9.97 -7.90 3.95
CA ARG A 124 -9.65 -8.89 2.93
C ARG A 124 -8.24 -8.79 2.35
N LEU A 125 -7.70 -7.61 2.12
CA LEU A 125 -6.39 -7.47 1.47
C LEU A 125 -5.31 -7.07 2.46
N LEU A 126 -4.27 -7.90 2.58
CA LEU A 126 -3.01 -7.52 3.19
C LEU A 126 -2.15 -6.80 2.15
N VAL A 127 -1.71 -5.61 2.47
CA VAL A 127 -0.96 -4.70 1.59
C VAL A 127 0.37 -4.37 2.23
N ALA A 128 1.46 -4.74 1.58
CA ALA A 128 2.81 -4.58 2.09
C ALA A 128 3.74 -3.95 1.03
N PRO A 129 3.84 -2.61 0.98
CA PRO A 129 4.72 -1.92 0.05
C PRO A 129 6.19 -2.13 0.39
N ILE A 130 7.04 -2.21 -0.64
CA ILE A 130 8.49 -2.33 -0.49
C ILE A 130 9.08 -0.94 -0.33
N LEU A 131 9.48 -0.59 0.88
CA LEU A 131 9.90 0.75 1.27
C LEU A 131 11.40 1.01 1.05
N GLU A 132 12.21 -0.05 1.16
CA GLU A 132 13.66 0.05 1.11
C GLU A 132 14.17 0.27 -0.31
N LYS A 133 15.02 1.29 -0.49
CA LYS A 133 15.66 1.59 -1.78
C LYS A 133 16.52 0.43 -2.26
N GLY A 134 16.48 0.13 -3.56
CA GLY A 134 17.24 -0.96 -4.18
C GLY A 134 16.68 -2.36 -3.89
N GLN A 135 15.54 -2.47 -3.19
CA GLN A 135 14.90 -3.75 -2.90
C GLN A 135 13.64 -3.95 -3.76
N ASP A 136 13.45 -5.18 -4.22
CA ASP A 136 12.25 -5.65 -4.93
C ASP A 136 11.50 -6.74 -4.17
N ALA A 137 11.95 -7.06 -2.95
CA ALA A 137 11.37 -8.03 -2.04
C ALA A 137 11.45 -7.52 -0.60
N ARG A 138 10.52 -7.99 0.24
CA ARG A 138 10.50 -7.66 1.66
C ARG A 138 10.03 -8.82 2.52
N ASN A 139 10.29 -8.75 3.80
CA ASN A 139 9.65 -9.62 4.77
C ASN A 139 8.25 -9.08 5.07
N VAL A 140 7.25 -9.94 4.99
CA VAL A 140 5.85 -9.67 5.31
C VAL A 140 5.46 -10.54 6.49
N TYR A 141 4.88 -9.95 7.51
CA TYR A 141 4.25 -10.73 8.58
C TYR A 141 2.91 -11.24 8.05
N LEU A 142 2.81 -12.55 7.89
CA LEU A 142 1.60 -13.21 7.40
C LEU A 142 0.79 -13.73 8.59
N PRO A 143 -0.36 -13.13 8.90
CA PRO A 143 -1.20 -13.58 10.01
C PRO A 143 -1.67 -15.03 9.80
N ARG A 144 -2.06 -15.68 10.90
CA ARG A 144 -2.63 -17.03 10.85
C ARG A 144 -3.84 -17.08 9.92
N GLY A 145 -3.89 -18.10 9.04
CA GLY A 145 -4.99 -18.31 8.08
C GLY A 145 -4.52 -18.70 6.69
N GLU A 146 -5.44 -18.61 5.74
CA GLU A 146 -5.19 -18.92 4.32
C GLU A 146 -5.19 -17.64 3.49
N TRP A 147 -4.16 -17.50 2.67
CA TRP A 147 -3.89 -16.32 1.87
C TRP A 147 -3.65 -16.68 0.41
N ARG A 148 -4.18 -15.90 -0.50
CA ARG A 148 -3.87 -16.00 -1.94
C ARG A 148 -2.81 -14.96 -2.31
N TRP A 149 -1.73 -15.43 -2.92
CA TRP A 149 -0.66 -14.60 -3.47
C TRP A 149 -0.25 -15.12 -4.83
N GLU A 150 -0.32 -14.28 -5.86
CA GLU A 150 0.04 -14.65 -7.25
C GLU A 150 -0.57 -15.97 -7.71
N GLY A 151 -1.86 -16.15 -7.45
CA GLY A 151 -2.60 -17.36 -7.82
C GLY A 151 -2.33 -18.59 -6.96
N ARG A 152 -1.42 -18.52 -5.97
CA ARG A 152 -1.10 -19.62 -5.05
C ARG A 152 -1.78 -19.41 -3.71
N THR A 153 -2.17 -20.50 -3.07
CA THR A 153 -2.64 -20.47 -1.68
C THR A 153 -1.47 -20.69 -0.74
N LEU A 154 -1.31 -19.79 0.23
CA LEU A 154 -0.34 -19.88 1.30
C LEU A 154 -1.08 -20.14 2.61
N HIS A 155 -0.63 -21.13 3.37
CA HIS A 155 -1.08 -21.35 4.75
C HIS A 155 -0.06 -20.68 5.69
N SER A 156 -0.55 -20.00 6.72
CA SER A 156 0.29 -19.35 7.72
C SER A 156 -0.20 -19.65 9.12
N GLU A 157 0.76 -19.92 10.01
CA GLU A 157 0.56 -20.03 11.46
C GLU A 157 0.91 -18.73 12.21
N GLY A 158 1.12 -17.63 11.48
CA GLY A 158 1.57 -16.35 12.02
C GLY A 158 3.09 -16.23 11.94
N GLU A 159 3.62 -15.97 10.75
CA GLU A 159 5.06 -16.02 10.48
C GLU A 159 5.52 -14.93 9.51
N MET A 160 6.82 -14.66 9.54
CA MET A 160 7.45 -13.80 8.54
C MET A 160 7.75 -14.58 7.28
N ARG A 161 7.32 -14.05 6.12
CA ARG A 161 7.67 -14.58 4.80
C ARG A 161 8.33 -13.53 3.94
N ARG A 162 9.41 -13.90 3.25
CA ARG A 162 10.04 -13.03 2.25
C ARG A 162 9.29 -13.17 0.93
N LEU A 163 8.68 -12.09 0.48
CA LEU A 163 7.90 -12.02 -0.76
C LEU A 163 8.46 -10.92 -1.67
N ALA A 164 8.50 -11.20 -2.96
CA ALA A 164 8.99 -10.27 -3.98
C ALA A 164 7.82 -9.69 -4.78
N ALA A 165 7.94 -8.44 -5.17
CA ALA A 165 7.00 -7.77 -6.06
C ALA A 165 7.74 -6.87 -7.03
N PRO A 166 8.56 -7.44 -7.93
CA PRO A 166 9.29 -6.67 -8.92
C PRO A 166 8.32 -5.90 -9.82
N GLY A 167 8.65 -4.66 -10.15
CA GLY A 167 7.84 -3.82 -11.02
C GLY A 167 6.69 -3.10 -10.33
N THR A 168 5.95 -3.74 -9.42
CA THR A 168 4.90 -3.05 -8.64
C THR A 168 5.42 -2.47 -7.33
N PHE A 169 6.45 -3.05 -6.74
CA PHE A 169 6.96 -2.76 -5.40
C PHE A 169 5.86 -2.84 -4.32
N LEU A 170 4.83 -3.65 -4.57
CA LEU A 170 3.67 -3.80 -3.71
C LEU A 170 3.28 -5.27 -3.62
N VAL A 171 3.53 -5.87 -2.46
CA VAL A 171 3.03 -7.22 -2.15
C VAL A 171 1.57 -7.10 -1.71
N VAL A 172 0.70 -7.84 -2.37
CA VAL A 172 -0.74 -7.90 -2.03
C VAL A 172 -1.15 -9.35 -1.87
N LEU A 173 -1.72 -9.66 -0.71
CA LEU A 173 -2.29 -10.98 -0.44
C LEU A 173 -3.77 -10.86 -0.14
N GLU A 174 -4.56 -11.76 -0.68
CA GLU A 174 -5.98 -11.85 -0.41
C GLU A 174 -6.24 -12.90 0.68
N ARG A 175 -6.93 -12.49 1.73
CA ARG A 175 -7.38 -13.40 2.79
C ARG A 175 -8.51 -14.29 2.25
N LEU A 176 -8.34 -15.61 2.32
CA LEU A 176 -9.33 -16.59 1.87
C LEU A 176 -10.18 -17.09 3.03
N ARG A 177 -9.53 -17.38 4.17
CA ARG A 177 -10.15 -17.83 5.41
C ARG A 177 -9.41 -17.29 6.61
N ALA A 178 -10.15 -17.01 7.65
CA ALA A 178 -9.62 -16.59 8.95
C ALA A 178 -9.15 -17.79 9.77
#